data_d9181b0ec92fcca20bc15ddd32d03689
#
_entry.id   d9181b0ec92fcca20bc15ddd32d03689
#
_cell.length_a   1.000
_cell.length_b   1.000
_cell.length_c   1.000
_cell.angle_alpha   90.00
_cell.angle_beta   90.00
_cell.angle_gamma   90.00
#
_symmetry.space_group_name_H-M   'P 1'
#
loop_
_entity.id
_entity.type
_entity.pdbx_description
1 polymer ?
#
loop_
_entity_poly.entity_id
_entity_poly.type
_entity_poly.pdbx_seq_one_letter_code
_entity_poly.pdbx_strand_id
1 'polypeptide(L)'
;VTVTNEPDELEGQFAQWRDYVRRRPELAASDADELEDHLRNSVDELTAIGLRSDEAFLVAVKRMGGLDELSREFAREHSERLWKQLMFTGDPVKASPQRRDLAAMLVCAAGAAVSVKAPELFGQRYEGEGTFYDTNLALFALPWLAAFLAWRRRASIKVYGVLAALFVLGAVGANVYPVGDESQSVALTASHLPIALWLVVGIAYIADDLRSSRRRMDFIRFSGEWFVYFVLIALGGGVLIAFLGGTFEAIGRYPETLIWQWVVPCGATAAVVVAGWLVEAKQGVIENIAPVLTRLFTPLFAVALLAFLVAVGWNGSGIEVDRDTLVMFDLLLAVVLGLLLYSMSARDPLAPRGTFDFLQLALVASALIIDALVLYTMTGRIAEYGTTPNNVAALGENIVLLVNLAWSAWLLLGFVRRRRAFAVIERWQTAYLPVYAVWMWAVVLLLPPIFHYR
;
A
#
# COMPACT_ATOMS: atom_id res chain seq x y z
N VAL A 1 -48.05 27.67 -32.62
CA VAL A 1 -47.57 27.32 -31.26
C VAL A 1 -48.25 25.98 -30.96
N THR A 2 -47.54 24.88 -31.23
CA THR A 2 -47.97 23.51 -30.95
C THR A 2 -47.87 23.28 -29.44
N VAL A 3 -48.99 23.03 -28.79
CA VAL A 3 -49.13 22.57 -27.41
C VAL A 3 -48.61 21.13 -27.40
N THR A 4 -47.38 20.91 -27.02
CA THR A 4 -46.84 19.58 -26.71
C THR A 4 -47.51 19.08 -25.43
N ASN A 5 -48.06 17.87 -25.46
CA ASN A 5 -48.75 17.22 -24.36
C ASN A 5 -47.74 16.93 -23.21
N GLU A 6 -47.89 17.55 -22.04
CA GLU A 6 -47.06 17.31 -20.82
C GLU A 6 -46.91 15.81 -20.46
N PRO A 7 -47.90 14.90 -20.65
CA PRO A 7 -47.72 13.48 -20.37
C PRO A 7 -46.71 12.75 -21.30
N ASP A 8 -46.60 13.16 -22.56
CA ASP A 8 -45.67 12.58 -23.53
C ASP A 8 -44.21 12.94 -23.25
N GLU A 9 -43.98 14.13 -22.69
CA GLU A 9 -42.67 14.62 -22.37
C GLU A 9 -42.09 13.94 -21.08
N LEU A 10 -42.94 13.68 -20.10
CA LEU A 10 -42.62 12.99 -18.86
C LEU A 10 -42.31 11.50 -19.13
N GLU A 11 -43.08 10.85 -19.96
CA GLU A 11 -42.84 9.46 -20.36
C GLU A 11 -41.54 9.29 -21.17
N GLY A 12 -41.18 10.31 -21.95
CA GLY A 12 -39.87 10.41 -22.61
C GLY A 12 -38.71 10.49 -21.63
N GLN A 13 -38.88 11.21 -20.53
CA GLN A 13 -37.87 11.33 -19.45
C GLN A 13 -37.70 10.00 -18.69
N PHE A 14 -38.78 9.28 -18.39
CA PHE A 14 -38.74 7.92 -17.82
C PHE A 14 -38.04 6.94 -18.72
N ALA A 15 -38.32 6.97 -20.03
CA ALA A 15 -37.69 6.09 -21.02
C ALA A 15 -36.17 6.35 -21.09
N GLN A 16 -35.75 7.61 -21.15
CA GLN A 16 -34.33 7.95 -21.14
C GLN A 16 -33.62 7.51 -19.86
N TRP A 17 -34.24 7.68 -18.70
CA TRP A 17 -33.71 7.25 -17.43
C TRP A 17 -33.61 5.74 -17.34
N ARG A 18 -34.64 4.99 -17.78
CA ARG A 18 -34.65 3.51 -17.88
C ARG A 18 -33.53 3.00 -18.77
N ASP A 19 -33.35 3.58 -19.96
CA ASP A 19 -32.27 3.22 -20.88
C ASP A 19 -30.90 3.48 -20.29
N TYR A 20 -30.74 4.54 -19.50
CA TYR A 20 -29.51 4.87 -18.80
C TYR A 20 -29.20 3.84 -17.70
N VAL A 21 -30.20 3.45 -16.90
CA VAL A 21 -30.06 2.44 -15.84
C VAL A 21 -29.74 1.06 -16.40
N ARG A 22 -30.45 0.64 -17.46
CA ARG A 22 -30.25 -0.67 -18.12
C ARG A 22 -28.89 -0.81 -18.82
N ARG A 23 -28.20 0.27 -19.13
CA ARG A 23 -26.81 0.23 -19.66
C ARG A 23 -25.76 -0.08 -18.59
N ARG A 24 -26.12 -0.14 -17.33
CA ARG A 24 -25.23 -0.47 -16.23
C ARG A 24 -25.16 -1.99 -16.04
N PRO A 25 -23.98 -2.62 -16.21
CA PRO A 25 -23.83 -4.07 -16.14
C PRO A 25 -24.01 -4.64 -14.71
N GLU A 26 -24.07 -3.77 -13.70
CA GLU A 26 -24.19 -4.13 -12.29
C GLU A 26 -25.66 -4.33 -11.85
N LEU A 27 -26.65 -3.89 -12.65
CA LEU A 27 -28.08 -3.96 -12.33
C LEU A 27 -28.78 -5.02 -13.19
N ALA A 28 -29.54 -5.92 -12.55
CA ALA A 28 -30.39 -6.84 -13.27
C ALA A 28 -31.60 -6.11 -13.87
N ALA A 29 -32.18 -6.65 -14.94
CA ALA A 29 -33.34 -6.00 -15.61
C ALA A 29 -34.54 -5.84 -14.66
N SER A 30 -34.74 -6.79 -13.73
CA SER A 30 -35.78 -6.73 -12.70
C SER A 30 -35.61 -5.55 -11.74
N ASP A 31 -34.33 -5.22 -11.44
CA ASP A 31 -33.98 -4.17 -10.47
C ASP A 31 -34.17 -2.78 -11.12
N ALA A 32 -33.93 -2.67 -12.42
CA ALA A 32 -34.20 -1.47 -13.19
C ALA A 32 -35.70 -1.14 -13.24
N ASP A 33 -36.53 -2.17 -13.34
CA ASP A 33 -38.00 -2.02 -13.36
C ASP A 33 -38.52 -1.61 -11.96
N GLU A 34 -37.99 -2.16 -10.88
CA GLU A 34 -38.33 -1.78 -9.49
C GLU A 34 -37.91 -0.34 -9.17
N LEU A 35 -36.71 0.07 -9.62
CA LEU A 35 -36.24 1.45 -9.47
C LEU A 35 -37.09 2.45 -10.25
N GLU A 36 -37.59 2.06 -11.43
CA GLU A 36 -38.51 2.89 -12.22
C GLU A 36 -39.85 3.07 -11.51
N ASP A 37 -40.41 2.01 -10.95
CA ASP A 37 -41.64 2.09 -10.16
C ASP A 37 -41.50 3.00 -8.95
N HIS A 38 -40.37 2.93 -8.27
CA HIS A 38 -40.03 3.84 -7.15
C HIS A 38 -39.90 5.31 -7.61
N LEU A 39 -39.28 5.54 -8.78
CA LEU A 39 -39.16 6.87 -9.34
C LEU A 39 -40.54 7.45 -9.70
N ARG A 40 -41.41 6.64 -10.34
CA ARG A 40 -42.78 7.04 -10.71
C ARG A 40 -43.58 7.43 -9.48
N ASN A 41 -43.57 6.60 -8.43
CA ASN A 41 -44.24 6.89 -7.18
C ASN A 41 -43.77 8.19 -6.55
N SER A 42 -42.45 8.44 -6.56
CA SER A 42 -41.88 9.69 -6.02
C SER A 42 -42.25 10.92 -6.84
N VAL A 43 -42.36 10.79 -8.17
CA VAL A 43 -42.81 11.87 -9.05
C VAL A 43 -44.29 12.19 -8.79
N ASP A 44 -45.12 11.14 -8.65
CA ASP A 44 -46.57 11.32 -8.35
C ASP A 44 -46.78 12.01 -7.00
N GLU A 45 -46.05 11.63 -5.95
CA GLU A 45 -46.10 12.30 -4.65
C GLU A 45 -45.71 13.78 -4.75
N LEU A 46 -44.64 14.10 -5.47
CA LEU A 46 -44.16 15.47 -5.63
C LEU A 46 -45.11 16.32 -6.48
N THR A 47 -45.75 15.71 -7.48
CA THR A 47 -46.77 16.39 -8.29
C THR A 47 -48.05 16.65 -7.46
N ALA A 48 -48.42 15.71 -6.59
CA ALA A 48 -49.58 15.87 -5.70
C ALA A 48 -49.44 17.03 -4.70
N ILE A 49 -48.20 17.39 -4.32
CA ILE A 49 -47.91 18.56 -3.45
C ILE A 49 -47.69 19.86 -4.24
N GLY A 50 -47.92 19.87 -5.57
CA GLY A 50 -47.97 21.06 -6.41
C GLY A 50 -46.72 21.37 -7.22
N LEU A 51 -45.74 20.47 -7.36
CA LEU A 51 -44.65 20.64 -8.30
C LEU A 51 -45.12 20.31 -9.73
N ARG A 52 -44.56 20.99 -10.72
CA ARG A 52 -44.75 20.62 -12.12
C ARG A 52 -44.11 19.27 -12.42
N SER A 53 -44.62 18.53 -13.38
CA SER A 53 -44.21 17.17 -13.70
C SER A 53 -42.69 17.07 -14.04
N ASP A 54 -42.14 18.05 -14.77
CA ASP A 54 -40.75 18.18 -15.10
C ASP A 54 -39.84 18.47 -13.88
N GLU A 55 -40.31 19.35 -12.98
CA GLU A 55 -39.65 19.69 -11.72
C GLU A 55 -39.69 18.50 -10.75
N ALA A 56 -40.85 17.83 -10.64
CA ALA A 56 -41.04 16.64 -9.80
C ALA A 56 -40.11 15.51 -10.21
N PHE A 57 -39.94 15.27 -11.52
CA PHE A 57 -39.00 14.27 -12.05
C PHE A 57 -37.56 14.58 -11.65
N LEU A 58 -37.08 15.80 -11.85
CA LEU A 58 -35.72 16.21 -11.50
C LEU A 58 -35.45 16.09 -9.99
N VAL A 59 -36.43 16.48 -9.17
CA VAL A 59 -36.32 16.38 -7.70
C VAL A 59 -36.33 14.93 -7.25
N ALA A 60 -37.17 14.07 -7.85
CA ALA A 60 -37.25 12.64 -7.53
C ALA A 60 -35.93 11.94 -7.87
N VAL A 61 -35.38 12.17 -9.08
CA VAL A 61 -34.08 11.63 -9.48
C VAL A 61 -32.97 12.09 -8.54
N LYS A 62 -32.98 13.36 -8.12
CA LYS A 62 -32.00 13.90 -7.18
C LYS A 62 -32.13 13.34 -5.76
N ARG A 63 -33.36 13.02 -5.32
CA ARG A 63 -33.64 12.42 -3.99
C ARG A 63 -33.28 10.94 -3.94
N MET A 64 -33.41 10.23 -5.04
CA MET A 64 -32.95 8.83 -5.13
C MET A 64 -31.44 8.68 -5.04
N GLY A 65 -30.70 9.79 -4.98
CA GLY A 65 -29.25 9.80 -4.94
C GLY A 65 -28.63 9.68 -6.33
N GLY A 66 -27.35 10.04 -6.45
CA GLY A 66 -26.62 9.74 -7.68
C GLY A 66 -26.61 8.24 -7.89
N LEU A 67 -26.94 7.79 -9.09
CA LEU A 67 -26.99 6.37 -9.51
C LEU A 67 -25.72 5.58 -9.11
N ASP A 68 -24.62 6.27 -8.88
CA ASP A 68 -23.37 5.70 -8.38
C ASP A 68 -23.42 5.31 -6.89
N GLU A 69 -24.22 5.96 -6.06
CA GLU A 69 -24.43 5.58 -4.66
C GLU A 69 -25.39 4.40 -4.52
N LEU A 70 -26.46 4.38 -5.31
CA LEU A 70 -27.40 3.25 -5.36
C LEU A 70 -26.73 1.98 -5.92
N SER A 71 -25.91 2.11 -6.94
CA SER A 71 -25.12 0.99 -7.49
C SER A 71 -24.14 0.43 -6.47
N ARG A 72 -23.57 1.28 -5.60
CA ARG A 72 -22.68 0.85 -4.49
C ARG A 72 -23.44 0.16 -3.36
N GLU A 73 -24.62 0.64 -2.99
CA GLU A 73 -25.48 0.02 -1.97
C GLU A 73 -25.98 -1.35 -2.42
N PHE A 74 -26.41 -1.45 -3.68
CA PHE A 74 -26.90 -2.71 -4.29
C PHE A 74 -25.76 -3.73 -4.48
N ALA A 75 -24.57 -3.28 -4.91
CA ALA A 75 -23.37 -4.14 -4.97
C ALA A 75 -22.97 -4.67 -3.60
N ARG A 76 -23.22 -3.89 -2.54
CA ARG A 76 -22.90 -4.26 -1.16
C ARG A 76 -23.86 -5.34 -0.62
N GLU A 77 -25.14 -5.27 -0.95
CA GLU A 77 -26.16 -6.22 -0.49
C GLU A 77 -26.19 -7.53 -1.30
N HIS A 78 -25.80 -7.46 -2.58
CA HIS A 78 -25.80 -8.60 -3.50
C HIS A 78 -24.41 -9.23 -3.74
N SER A 79 -23.37 -8.77 -3.04
CA SER A 79 -22.00 -9.30 -3.18
C SER A 79 -21.93 -10.82 -2.93
N GLU A 80 -22.75 -11.39 -2.05
CA GLU A 80 -22.80 -12.84 -1.81
C GLU A 80 -23.40 -13.64 -2.99
N ARG A 81 -24.31 -13.06 -3.75
CA ARG A 81 -24.87 -13.70 -4.96
C ARG A 81 -23.89 -13.64 -6.13
N LEU A 82 -23.20 -12.53 -6.31
CA LEU A 82 -22.16 -12.35 -7.34
C LEU A 82 -20.99 -13.31 -7.15
N TRP A 83 -20.59 -13.59 -5.91
CA TRP A 83 -19.54 -14.57 -5.62
C TRP A 83 -19.92 -15.99 -6.07
N LYS A 84 -21.21 -16.40 -5.90
CA LYS A 84 -21.68 -17.71 -6.35
C LYS A 84 -21.81 -17.81 -7.88
N GLN A 85 -22.18 -16.73 -8.57
CA GLN A 85 -22.26 -16.71 -10.03
C GLN A 85 -20.89 -16.67 -10.71
N LEU A 86 -19.89 -15.96 -10.14
CA LEU A 86 -18.51 -15.90 -10.68
C LEU A 86 -17.77 -17.24 -10.61
N MET A 87 -18.16 -18.12 -9.70
CA MET A 87 -17.51 -19.44 -9.56
C MET A 87 -18.15 -20.55 -10.43
N PHE A 88 -19.38 -20.39 -10.96
CA PHE A 88 -20.13 -21.49 -11.57
C PHE A 88 -20.65 -21.28 -12.99
N THR A 89 -20.47 -20.12 -13.62
CA THR A 89 -20.89 -19.90 -15.02
C THR A 89 -19.69 -19.79 -15.95
N GLY A 90 -19.33 -20.91 -16.53
CA GLY A 90 -18.39 -20.98 -17.66
C GLY A 90 -19.07 -20.81 -18.98
N ASP A 91 -19.19 -19.60 -19.52
CA ASP A 91 -19.45 -19.33 -20.91
C ASP A 91 -18.22 -18.75 -21.62
N PRO A 92 -17.86 -19.19 -22.84
CA PRO A 92 -16.65 -18.74 -23.51
C PRO A 92 -16.90 -17.37 -24.17
N VAL A 93 -16.95 -16.32 -23.36
CA VAL A 93 -16.96 -14.94 -23.84
C VAL A 93 -15.52 -14.46 -23.99
N LYS A 94 -15.22 -13.75 -25.11
CA LYS A 94 -13.98 -13.08 -25.48
C LYS A 94 -13.15 -12.71 -24.23
N ALA A 95 -11.90 -13.19 -24.16
CA ALA A 95 -11.02 -13.04 -23.01
C ALA A 95 -11.17 -11.65 -22.37
N SER A 96 -11.92 -11.59 -21.27
CA SER A 96 -12.19 -10.36 -20.53
C SER A 96 -10.85 -9.77 -20.07
N PRO A 97 -10.73 -8.45 -19.88
CA PRO A 97 -9.54 -7.82 -19.33
C PRO A 97 -9.01 -8.58 -18.10
N GLN A 98 -9.89 -9.10 -17.29
CA GLN A 98 -9.64 -9.87 -16.09
C GLN A 98 -8.88 -11.19 -16.32
N ARG A 99 -9.11 -11.91 -17.43
CA ARG A 99 -8.37 -13.14 -17.77
C ARG A 99 -6.94 -12.84 -18.21
N ARG A 100 -6.72 -11.73 -18.91
CA ARG A 100 -5.37 -11.29 -19.31
C ARG A 100 -4.55 -10.83 -18.12
N ASP A 101 -5.16 -10.10 -17.20
CA ASP A 101 -4.51 -9.64 -15.96
C ASP A 101 -4.11 -10.84 -15.07
N LEU A 102 -4.98 -11.84 -14.94
CA LEU A 102 -4.69 -13.08 -14.22
C LEU A 102 -3.54 -13.86 -14.88
N ALA A 103 -3.56 -14.00 -16.20
CA ALA A 103 -2.47 -14.68 -16.91
C ALA A 103 -1.12 -13.96 -16.74
N ALA A 104 -1.11 -12.63 -16.87
CA ALA A 104 0.10 -11.82 -16.64
C ALA A 104 0.60 -11.95 -15.21
N MET A 105 -0.29 -11.91 -14.23
CA MET A 105 0.05 -12.13 -12.81
C MET A 105 0.67 -13.51 -12.61
N LEU A 106 0.05 -14.58 -13.14
CA LEU A 106 0.57 -15.94 -13.00
C LEU A 106 1.97 -16.09 -13.64
N VAL A 107 2.19 -15.49 -14.81
CA VAL A 107 3.52 -15.50 -15.47
C VAL A 107 4.55 -14.77 -14.60
N CYS A 108 4.21 -13.57 -14.07
CA CYS A 108 5.12 -12.82 -13.22
C CYS A 108 5.37 -13.52 -11.87
N ALA A 109 4.34 -14.13 -11.27
CA ALA A 109 4.50 -14.88 -10.02
C ALA A 109 5.35 -16.14 -10.20
N ALA A 110 5.14 -16.88 -11.30
CA ALA A 110 6.00 -18.02 -11.66
C ALA A 110 7.45 -17.57 -11.96
N GLY A 111 7.61 -16.44 -12.66
CA GLY A 111 8.91 -15.84 -12.90
C GLY A 111 9.64 -15.49 -11.60
N ALA A 112 8.96 -14.89 -10.63
CA ALA A 112 9.52 -14.60 -9.30
C ALA A 112 9.94 -15.87 -8.56
N ALA A 113 9.09 -16.90 -8.57
CA ALA A 113 9.37 -18.21 -7.95
C ALA A 113 10.57 -18.92 -8.61
N VAL A 114 10.70 -18.83 -9.93
CA VAL A 114 11.86 -19.41 -10.66
C VAL A 114 13.13 -18.59 -10.38
N SER A 115 13.02 -17.27 -10.32
CA SER A 115 14.18 -16.39 -10.12
C SER A 115 14.89 -16.65 -8.80
N VAL A 116 14.17 -16.96 -7.71
CA VAL A 116 14.79 -17.25 -6.40
C VAL A 116 15.54 -18.58 -6.42
N LYS A 117 15.21 -19.51 -7.32
CA LYS A 117 15.89 -20.80 -7.47
C LYS A 117 17.00 -20.79 -8.53
N ALA A 118 16.98 -19.80 -9.43
CA ALA A 118 17.96 -19.72 -10.51
C ALA A 118 19.43 -19.69 -10.04
N PRO A 119 19.81 -18.99 -8.95
CA PRO A 119 21.19 -18.98 -8.46
C PRO A 119 21.72 -20.35 -8.02
N GLU A 120 20.86 -21.30 -7.66
CA GLU A 120 21.26 -22.66 -7.29
C GLU A 120 21.94 -23.40 -8.48
N LEU A 121 21.56 -23.05 -9.72
CA LEU A 121 22.20 -23.59 -10.93
C LEU A 121 23.67 -23.15 -11.07
N PHE A 122 24.03 -22.07 -10.36
CA PHE A 122 25.38 -21.50 -10.35
C PHE A 122 26.11 -21.76 -9.03
N GLY A 123 25.59 -22.67 -8.20
CA GLY A 123 26.23 -23.11 -6.97
C GLY A 123 25.88 -22.33 -5.71
N GLN A 124 25.00 -21.31 -5.80
CA GLN A 124 24.48 -20.57 -4.65
C GLN A 124 23.33 -21.36 -4.01
N ARG A 125 23.52 -21.89 -2.81
CA ARG A 125 22.46 -22.63 -2.09
C ARG A 125 21.67 -21.72 -1.19
N TYR A 126 20.35 -21.93 -1.13
CA TYR A 126 19.44 -21.13 -0.29
C TYR A 126 19.72 -21.29 1.23
N GLU A 127 20.21 -22.45 1.67
CA GLU A 127 20.56 -22.74 3.07
C GLU A 127 22.08 -22.80 3.28
N GLY A 128 22.87 -22.20 2.38
CA GLY A 128 24.32 -22.13 2.53
C GLY A 128 24.75 -21.08 3.54
N GLU A 129 25.93 -21.24 4.10
CA GLU A 129 26.66 -20.17 4.76
C GLU A 129 27.02 -19.13 3.69
N GLY A 130 26.32 -18.02 3.68
CA GLY A 130 26.57 -16.93 2.72
C GLY A 130 25.47 -15.90 2.66
N THR A 131 25.87 -14.66 2.50
CA THR A 131 25.01 -13.47 2.54
C THR A 131 24.28 -13.19 1.24
N PHE A 132 24.49 -14.03 0.20
CA PHE A 132 23.95 -13.79 -1.13
C PHE A 132 22.40 -13.67 -1.14
N TYR A 133 21.71 -14.61 -0.52
CA TYR A 133 20.23 -14.57 -0.49
C TYR A 133 19.72 -13.45 0.37
N ASP A 134 20.38 -13.10 1.48
CA ASP A 134 19.97 -12.03 2.38
C ASP A 134 19.96 -10.67 1.65
N THR A 135 20.97 -10.41 0.85
CA THR A 135 21.12 -9.15 0.10
C THR A 135 20.30 -9.12 -1.20
N ASN A 136 19.98 -10.27 -1.80
CA ASN A 136 19.37 -10.35 -3.13
C ASN A 136 17.88 -10.72 -3.12
N LEU A 137 17.26 -11.04 -1.97
CA LEU A 137 15.88 -11.54 -1.90
C LEU A 137 14.87 -10.64 -2.62
N ALA A 138 14.99 -9.33 -2.44
CA ALA A 138 14.12 -8.36 -3.08
C ALA A 138 14.26 -8.31 -4.61
N LEU A 139 15.46 -8.61 -5.13
CA LEU A 139 15.74 -8.66 -6.56
C LEU A 139 15.10 -9.86 -7.27
N PHE A 140 14.70 -10.89 -6.54
CA PHE A 140 13.97 -12.02 -7.14
C PHE A 140 12.48 -11.76 -7.29
N ALA A 141 11.88 -10.90 -6.46
CA ALA A 141 10.44 -10.67 -6.45
C ALA A 141 10.04 -9.32 -7.07
N LEU A 142 10.68 -8.22 -6.67
CA LEU A 142 10.25 -6.86 -7.02
C LEU A 142 10.37 -6.51 -8.51
N PRO A 143 11.34 -7.00 -9.29
CA PRO A 143 11.36 -6.78 -10.74
C PRO A 143 10.12 -7.34 -11.44
N TRP A 144 9.61 -8.50 -11.00
CA TRP A 144 8.41 -9.11 -11.55
C TRP A 144 7.14 -8.35 -11.19
N LEU A 145 7.05 -7.86 -9.95
CA LEU A 145 5.96 -6.96 -9.56
C LEU A 145 6.00 -5.66 -10.36
N ALA A 146 7.19 -5.05 -10.52
CA ALA A 146 7.36 -3.85 -11.32
C ALA A 146 6.99 -4.08 -12.80
N ALA A 147 7.40 -5.21 -13.38
CA ALA A 147 7.03 -5.60 -14.75
C ALA A 147 5.52 -5.76 -14.91
N PHE A 148 4.86 -6.44 -13.96
CA PHE A 148 3.41 -6.59 -13.93
C PHE A 148 2.68 -5.23 -13.89
N LEU A 149 3.08 -4.34 -12.96
CA LEU A 149 2.47 -3.03 -12.80
C LEU A 149 2.72 -2.12 -14.00
N ALA A 150 3.95 -2.07 -14.53
CA ALA A 150 4.29 -1.29 -15.72
C ALA A 150 3.50 -1.76 -16.95
N TRP A 151 3.35 -3.09 -17.13
CA TRP A 151 2.53 -3.65 -18.18
C TRP A 151 1.05 -3.26 -18.03
N ARG A 152 0.50 -3.41 -16.82
CA ARG A 152 -0.90 -3.05 -16.54
C ARG A 152 -1.17 -1.57 -16.76
N ARG A 153 -0.23 -0.69 -16.37
CA ARG A 153 -0.30 0.76 -16.56
C ARG A 153 0.04 1.21 -17.98
N ARG A 154 0.39 0.29 -18.89
CA ARG A 154 0.82 0.57 -20.27
C ARG A 154 1.95 1.59 -20.31
N ALA A 155 2.92 1.44 -19.40
CA ALA A 155 4.07 2.33 -19.29
C ALA A 155 4.87 2.40 -20.59
N SER A 156 5.47 3.56 -20.86
CA SER A 156 6.31 3.76 -22.03
C SER A 156 7.61 2.95 -21.95
N ILE A 157 8.26 2.71 -23.09
CA ILE A 157 9.54 2.00 -23.15
C ILE A 157 10.64 2.71 -22.33
N LYS A 158 10.53 4.02 -22.14
CA LYS A 158 11.45 4.79 -21.30
C LYS A 158 11.36 4.38 -19.84
N VAL A 159 10.14 4.14 -19.34
CA VAL A 159 9.91 3.66 -17.97
C VAL A 159 10.54 2.28 -17.80
N TYR A 160 10.34 1.34 -18.73
CA TYR A 160 10.99 0.03 -18.68
C TYR A 160 12.53 0.14 -18.67
N GLY A 161 13.10 1.07 -19.46
CA GLY A 161 14.54 1.34 -19.46
C GLY A 161 15.04 1.84 -18.09
N VAL A 162 14.31 2.75 -17.47
CA VAL A 162 14.63 3.28 -16.13
C VAL A 162 14.53 2.17 -15.07
N LEU A 163 13.45 1.37 -15.11
CA LEU A 163 13.26 0.25 -14.19
C LEU A 163 14.41 -0.75 -14.31
N ALA A 164 14.74 -1.18 -15.52
CA ALA A 164 15.84 -2.10 -15.77
C ALA A 164 17.17 -1.54 -15.25
N ALA A 165 17.49 -0.28 -15.53
CA ALA A 165 18.70 0.37 -15.05
C ALA A 165 18.79 0.40 -13.53
N LEU A 166 17.68 0.73 -12.82
CA LEU A 166 17.66 0.78 -11.37
C LEU A 166 17.73 -0.60 -10.73
N PHE A 167 17.07 -1.62 -11.28
CA PHE A 167 17.21 -2.99 -10.78
C PHE A 167 18.62 -3.54 -11.02
N VAL A 168 19.23 -3.26 -12.17
CA VAL A 168 20.64 -3.61 -12.43
C VAL A 168 21.57 -2.90 -11.45
N LEU A 169 21.33 -1.59 -11.19
CA LEU A 169 22.09 -0.84 -10.20
C LEU A 169 21.97 -1.46 -8.80
N GLY A 170 20.78 -1.91 -8.41
CA GLY A 170 20.57 -2.63 -7.14
C GLY A 170 21.33 -3.95 -7.09
N ALA A 171 21.30 -4.74 -8.18
CA ALA A 171 22.03 -5.99 -8.28
C ALA A 171 23.56 -5.77 -8.23
N VAL A 172 24.04 -4.72 -8.88
CA VAL A 172 25.47 -4.33 -8.81
C VAL A 172 25.81 -3.91 -7.38
N GLY A 173 25.03 -3.06 -6.74
CA GLY A 173 25.27 -2.61 -5.36
C GLY A 173 25.28 -3.75 -4.34
N ALA A 174 24.43 -4.77 -4.55
CA ALA A 174 24.38 -5.94 -3.66
C ALA A 174 25.52 -6.93 -3.85
N ASN A 175 26.17 -6.99 -5.03
CA ASN A 175 27.05 -8.09 -5.37
C ASN A 175 28.48 -7.71 -5.79
N VAL A 176 28.76 -6.43 -6.07
CA VAL A 176 30.09 -6.02 -6.58
C VAL A 176 31.07 -5.76 -5.44
N TYR A 177 30.58 -5.37 -4.28
CA TYR A 177 31.45 -5.03 -3.16
C TYR A 177 32.06 -6.28 -2.51
N PRO A 178 33.38 -6.26 -2.21
CA PRO A 178 34.06 -7.37 -1.54
C PRO A 178 33.79 -7.32 -0.01
N VAL A 179 32.55 -7.60 0.37
CA VAL A 179 32.13 -7.62 1.78
C VAL A 179 32.30 -9.02 2.37
N GLY A 180 32.81 -9.09 3.60
CA GLY A 180 32.83 -10.35 4.36
C GLY A 180 31.44 -10.66 4.95
N ASP A 181 31.19 -11.93 5.26
CA ASP A 181 29.88 -12.40 5.72
C ASP A 181 29.42 -11.75 7.02
N GLU A 182 30.32 -11.37 7.90
CA GLU A 182 30.04 -10.65 9.17
C GLU A 182 30.04 -9.12 9.05
N SER A 183 30.13 -8.60 7.82
CA SER A 183 30.17 -7.15 7.59
C SER A 183 28.86 -6.47 7.91
N GLN A 184 28.93 -5.33 8.59
CA GLN A 184 27.76 -4.45 8.81
C GLN A 184 27.14 -3.98 7.49
N SER A 185 27.94 -3.86 6.43
CA SER A 185 27.48 -3.48 5.08
C SER A 185 26.51 -4.50 4.48
N VAL A 186 26.65 -5.78 4.81
CA VAL A 186 25.69 -6.83 4.38
C VAL A 186 24.33 -6.61 5.01
N ALA A 187 24.27 -6.45 6.33
CA ALA A 187 23.04 -6.23 7.06
C ALA A 187 22.35 -4.93 6.60
N LEU A 188 23.12 -3.87 6.35
CA LEU A 188 22.60 -2.61 5.80
C LEU A 188 22.05 -2.77 4.40
N THR A 189 22.74 -3.51 3.53
CA THR A 189 22.25 -3.78 2.18
C THR A 189 20.97 -4.62 2.22
N ALA A 190 20.94 -5.67 3.04
CA ALA A 190 19.78 -6.55 3.19
C ALA A 190 18.53 -5.81 3.70
N SER A 191 18.69 -4.80 4.55
CA SER A 191 17.56 -4.02 5.09
C SER A 191 17.13 -2.85 4.19
N HIS A 192 18.06 -2.15 3.56
CA HIS A 192 17.78 -0.91 2.82
C HIS A 192 17.47 -1.14 1.33
N LEU A 193 18.09 -2.13 0.70
CA LEU A 193 17.85 -2.43 -0.71
C LEU A 193 16.39 -2.79 -1.02
N PRO A 194 15.68 -3.60 -0.22
CA PRO A 194 14.26 -3.86 -0.43
C PRO A 194 13.42 -2.58 -0.44
N ILE A 195 13.72 -1.62 0.43
CA ILE A 195 13.01 -0.34 0.50
C ILE A 195 13.34 0.52 -0.72
N ALA A 196 14.62 0.61 -1.11
CA ALA A 196 15.04 1.31 -2.32
C ALA A 196 14.35 0.76 -3.56
N LEU A 197 14.32 -0.56 -3.71
CA LEU A 197 13.66 -1.25 -4.84
C LEU A 197 12.13 -1.14 -4.78
N TRP A 198 11.52 -1.07 -3.59
CA TRP A 198 10.09 -0.79 -3.46
C TRP A 198 9.73 0.60 -4.02
N LEU A 199 10.57 1.60 -3.78
CA LEU A 199 10.38 2.92 -4.38
C LEU A 199 10.58 2.90 -5.91
N VAL A 200 11.40 1.98 -6.44
CA VAL A 200 11.48 1.71 -7.90
C VAL A 200 10.18 1.07 -8.41
N VAL A 201 9.55 0.16 -7.65
CA VAL A 201 8.21 -0.34 -7.97
C VAL A 201 7.20 0.80 -8.04
N GLY A 202 7.36 1.82 -7.21
CA GLY A 202 6.56 3.06 -7.29
C GLY A 202 6.66 3.76 -8.65
N ILE A 203 7.83 3.77 -9.29
CA ILE A 203 8.00 4.30 -10.65
C ILE A 203 7.16 3.48 -11.64
N ALA A 204 7.16 2.14 -11.53
CA ALA A 204 6.34 1.27 -12.35
C ALA A 204 4.83 1.52 -12.16
N TYR A 205 4.39 1.73 -10.91
CA TYR A 205 3.01 2.01 -10.54
C TYR A 205 2.52 3.36 -11.10
N ILE A 206 3.33 4.41 -10.97
CA ILE A 206 3.02 5.76 -11.42
C ILE A 206 3.13 5.88 -12.94
N ALA A 207 4.00 5.08 -13.56
CA ALA A 207 4.33 5.07 -14.98
C ALA A 207 4.84 6.44 -15.49
N ASP A 208 4.25 6.98 -16.56
CA ASP A 208 4.77 8.17 -17.26
C ASP A 208 4.49 9.50 -16.54
N ASP A 209 3.68 9.52 -15.49
CA ASP A 209 3.29 10.76 -14.79
C ASP A 209 3.93 10.89 -13.39
N LEU A 210 5.26 10.83 -13.34
CA LEU A 210 6.03 10.91 -12.10
C LEU A 210 5.86 12.24 -11.33
N ARG A 211 5.35 13.28 -11.97
CA ARG A 211 5.14 14.60 -11.34
C ARG A 211 3.79 14.71 -10.63
N SER A 212 2.85 13.81 -10.90
CA SER A 212 1.52 13.82 -10.29
C SER A 212 1.57 13.46 -8.81
N SER A 213 1.23 14.41 -7.96
CA SER A 213 1.08 14.20 -6.51
C SER A 213 0.01 13.15 -6.20
N ARG A 214 -1.10 13.17 -6.96
CA ARG A 214 -2.19 12.21 -6.84
C ARG A 214 -1.72 10.78 -7.09
N ARG A 215 -1.01 10.52 -8.19
CA ARG A 215 -0.49 9.17 -8.50
C ARG A 215 0.53 8.66 -7.47
N ARG A 216 1.33 9.56 -6.90
CA ARG A 216 2.23 9.22 -5.79
C ARG A 216 1.45 8.86 -4.53
N MET A 217 0.36 9.56 -4.23
CA MET A 217 -0.52 9.24 -3.12
C MET A 217 -1.26 7.90 -3.35
N ASP A 218 -1.68 7.61 -4.59
CA ASP A 218 -2.26 6.32 -4.96
C ASP A 218 -1.24 5.18 -4.76
N PHE A 219 0.05 5.41 -5.05
CA PHE A 219 1.12 4.44 -4.75
C PHE A 219 1.31 4.22 -3.24
N ILE A 220 1.23 5.26 -2.42
CA ILE A 220 1.28 5.13 -0.96
C ILE A 220 0.10 4.27 -0.47
N ARG A 221 -1.10 4.52 -0.97
CA ARG A 221 -2.29 3.70 -0.68
C ARG A 221 -2.08 2.25 -1.11
N PHE A 222 -1.66 2.04 -2.35
CA PHE A 222 -1.32 0.73 -2.89
C PHE A 222 -0.31 -0.01 -1.99
N SER A 223 0.72 0.67 -1.50
CA SER A 223 1.75 0.07 -0.64
C SER A 223 1.17 -0.44 0.68
N GLY A 224 0.28 0.34 1.33
CA GLY A 224 -0.40 -0.09 2.55
C GLY A 224 -1.35 -1.28 2.32
N GLU A 225 -2.15 -1.23 1.26
CA GLU A 225 -3.05 -2.33 0.89
C GLU A 225 -2.27 -3.58 0.49
N TRP A 226 -1.20 -3.43 -0.29
CA TRP A 226 -0.30 -4.51 -0.65
C TRP A 226 0.29 -5.21 0.59
N PHE A 227 0.76 -4.44 1.56
CA PHE A 227 1.30 -4.99 2.80
C PHE A 227 0.27 -5.84 3.55
N VAL A 228 -0.99 -5.37 3.66
CA VAL A 228 -2.07 -6.14 4.29
C VAL A 228 -2.32 -7.46 3.57
N TYR A 229 -2.42 -7.45 2.24
CA TYR A 229 -2.61 -8.67 1.48
C TYR A 229 -1.42 -9.62 1.58
N PHE A 230 -0.21 -9.09 1.51
CA PHE A 230 1.00 -9.90 1.63
C PHE A 230 1.04 -10.61 2.99
N VAL A 231 0.74 -9.89 4.08
CA VAL A 231 0.67 -10.48 5.43
C VAL A 231 -0.41 -11.55 5.52
N LEU A 232 -1.60 -11.32 4.95
CA LEU A 232 -2.67 -12.32 4.94
C LEU A 232 -2.29 -13.58 4.16
N ILE A 233 -1.63 -13.43 3.01
CA ILE A 233 -1.13 -14.56 2.23
C ILE A 233 -0.04 -15.30 3.01
N ALA A 234 0.88 -14.58 3.65
CA ALA A 234 1.96 -15.17 4.46
C ALA A 234 1.41 -15.94 5.65
N LEU A 235 0.41 -15.39 6.36
CA LEU A 235 -0.27 -16.08 7.46
C LEU A 235 -0.99 -17.34 6.98
N GLY A 236 -1.78 -17.25 5.91
CA GLY A 236 -2.46 -18.40 5.31
C GLY A 236 -1.49 -19.47 4.81
N GLY A 237 -0.39 -19.06 4.17
CA GLY A 237 0.70 -19.94 3.75
C GLY A 237 1.39 -20.61 4.94
N GLY A 238 1.65 -19.86 6.01
CA GLY A 238 2.23 -20.38 7.25
C GLY A 238 1.35 -21.46 7.90
N VAL A 239 0.03 -21.22 7.98
CA VAL A 239 -0.95 -22.21 8.48
C VAL A 239 -0.94 -23.46 7.61
N LEU A 240 -0.92 -23.31 6.27
CA LEU A 240 -0.87 -24.44 5.35
C LEU A 240 0.41 -25.26 5.53
N ILE A 241 1.56 -24.59 5.67
CA ILE A 241 2.87 -25.23 5.88
C ILE A 241 2.89 -25.98 7.22
N ALA A 242 2.37 -25.36 8.30
CA ALA A 242 2.28 -26.00 9.61
C ALA A 242 1.39 -27.23 9.58
N PHE A 243 0.26 -27.16 8.89
CA PHE A 243 -0.66 -28.31 8.74
C PHE A 243 -0.03 -29.44 7.91
N LEU A 244 0.58 -29.12 6.76
CA LEU A 244 1.28 -30.09 5.93
C LEU A 244 2.44 -30.74 6.70
N GLY A 245 3.28 -29.92 7.34
CA GLY A 245 4.40 -30.40 8.14
C GLY A 245 3.95 -31.36 9.24
N GLY A 246 2.95 -30.98 10.05
CA GLY A 246 2.40 -31.81 11.11
C GLY A 246 1.78 -33.13 10.59
N THR A 247 1.10 -33.09 9.44
CA THR A 247 0.53 -34.25 8.80
C THR A 247 1.60 -35.28 8.37
N PHE A 248 2.66 -34.78 7.72
CA PHE A 248 3.78 -35.61 7.29
C PHE A 248 4.63 -36.11 8.47
N GLU A 249 4.79 -35.33 9.52
CA GLU A 249 5.46 -35.68 10.74
C GLU A 249 4.75 -36.88 11.45
N ALA A 250 3.41 -36.87 11.45
CA ALA A 250 2.61 -37.97 12.01
C ALA A 250 2.87 -39.34 11.37
N ILE A 251 3.38 -39.36 10.13
CA ILE A 251 3.82 -40.60 9.43
C ILE A 251 5.34 -40.79 9.46
N GLY A 252 6.07 -40.00 10.27
CA GLY A 252 7.53 -40.07 10.42
C GLY A 252 8.32 -39.55 9.23
N ARG A 253 7.75 -38.71 8.38
CA ARG A 253 8.38 -38.16 7.15
C ARG A 253 8.15 -36.66 7.05
N TYR A 254 8.81 -35.86 7.89
CA TYR A 254 8.76 -34.40 7.74
C TYR A 254 9.52 -33.96 6.48
N PRO A 255 8.89 -33.30 5.49
CA PRO A 255 9.52 -32.94 4.23
C PRO A 255 10.26 -31.59 4.36
N GLU A 256 11.28 -31.52 5.22
CA GLU A 256 12.00 -30.31 5.59
C GLU A 256 12.58 -29.58 4.36
N THR A 257 13.31 -30.30 3.53
CA THR A 257 13.93 -29.77 2.31
C THR A 257 12.90 -29.19 1.32
N LEU A 258 11.77 -29.91 1.13
CA LEU A 258 10.70 -29.45 0.24
C LEU A 258 10.08 -28.14 0.76
N ILE A 259 9.79 -28.08 2.04
CA ILE A 259 9.14 -26.92 2.66
C ILE A 259 10.07 -25.71 2.65
N TRP A 260 11.24 -25.84 3.26
CA TRP A 260 12.11 -24.69 3.50
C TRP A 260 12.95 -24.27 2.29
N GLN A 261 13.31 -25.21 1.44
CA GLN A 261 14.12 -24.89 0.25
C GLN A 261 13.26 -24.56 -0.97
N TRP A 262 12.00 -25.04 -1.06
CA TRP A 262 11.18 -24.83 -2.25
C TRP A 262 9.89 -24.05 -1.97
N VAL A 263 9.05 -24.57 -1.07
CA VAL A 263 7.71 -24.00 -0.85
C VAL A 263 7.79 -22.58 -0.29
N VAL A 264 8.61 -22.37 0.73
CA VAL A 264 8.75 -21.07 1.39
C VAL A 264 9.36 -20.01 0.45
N PRO A 265 10.55 -20.19 -0.15
CA PRO A 265 11.14 -19.14 -0.97
C PRO A 265 10.36 -18.88 -2.25
N CYS A 266 9.89 -19.92 -2.95
CA CYS A 266 9.07 -19.76 -4.15
C CYS A 266 7.70 -19.14 -3.84
N GLY A 267 7.08 -19.58 -2.75
CA GLY A 267 5.78 -19.07 -2.30
C GLY A 267 5.86 -17.60 -1.86
N ALA A 268 6.88 -17.24 -1.08
CA ALA A 268 7.07 -15.86 -0.60
C ALA A 268 7.32 -14.89 -1.76
N THR A 269 8.18 -15.24 -2.72
CA THR A 269 8.47 -14.39 -3.89
C THR A 269 7.25 -14.28 -4.82
N ALA A 270 6.51 -15.36 -5.04
CA ALA A 270 5.26 -15.34 -5.80
C ALA A 270 4.18 -14.50 -5.10
N ALA A 271 4.07 -14.60 -3.77
CA ALA A 271 3.09 -13.86 -2.97
C ALA A 271 3.22 -12.34 -3.12
N VAL A 272 4.43 -11.82 -3.35
CA VAL A 272 4.69 -10.40 -3.63
C VAL A 272 3.89 -9.93 -4.85
N VAL A 273 3.91 -10.71 -5.94
CA VAL A 273 3.20 -10.39 -7.18
C VAL A 273 1.69 -10.61 -7.03
N VAL A 274 1.30 -11.71 -6.38
CA VAL A 274 -0.10 -12.05 -6.13
C VAL A 274 -0.78 -10.96 -5.28
N ALA A 275 -0.12 -10.50 -4.21
CA ALA A 275 -0.61 -9.41 -3.38
C ALA A 275 -0.83 -8.13 -4.21
N GLY A 276 0.12 -7.76 -5.08
CA GLY A 276 -0.02 -6.61 -5.97
C GLY A 276 -1.19 -6.73 -6.94
N TRP A 277 -1.40 -7.93 -7.50
CA TRP A 277 -2.56 -8.19 -8.36
C TRP A 277 -3.88 -8.11 -7.59
N LEU A 278 -3.94 -8.64 -6.37
CA LEU A 278 -5.15 -8.60 -5.53
C LEU A 278 -5.57 -7.16 -5.23
N VAL A 279 -4.63 -6.29 -4.90
CA VAL A 279 -4.92 -4.86 -4.69
C VAL A 279 -5.51 -4.25 -5.96
N GLU A 280 -4.90 -4.52 -7.12
CA GLU A 280 -5.31 -3.96 -8.40
C GLU A 280 -6.63 -4.55 -8.94
N ALA A 281 -6.94 -5.81 -8.63
CA ALA A 281 -8.13 -6.49 -9.13
C ALA A 281 -9.42 -6.11 -8.36
N LYS A 282 -9.29 -5.68 -7.10
CA LYS A 282 -10.42 -5.48 -6.18
C LYS A 282 -10.64 -4.02 -5.79
N GLN A 283 -10.52 -3.10 -6.71
CA GLN A 283 -10.66 -1.64 -6.43
C GLN A 283 -11.97 -1.21 -5.74
N GLY A 284 -12.97 -2.09 -5.56
CA GLY A 284 -14.25 -1.72 -4.96
C GLY A 284 -14.50 -2.20 -3.52
N VAL A 285 -13.86 -3.28 -3.05
CA VAL A 285 -14.22 -3.90 -1.76
C VAL A 285 -13.27 -3.49 -0.62
N ILE A 286 -12.05 -3.07 -0.92
CA ILE A 286 -10.97 -2.82 0.06
C ILE A 286 -10.79 -1.34 0.39
N GLU A 287 -11.39 -0.42 -0.34
CA GLU A 287 -11.40 1.00 0.01
C GLU A 287 -11.84 1.25 1.47
N ASN A 288 -12.52 0.28 2.09
CA ASN A 288 -12.98 0.36 3.47
C ASN A 288 -12.01 -0.23 4.52
N ILE A 289 -10.98 -1.01 4.14
CA ILE A 289 -10.04 -1.61 5.11
C ILE A 289 -9.01 -0.59 5.59
N ALA A 290 -8.51 0.23 4.69
CA ALA A 290 -7.53 1.27 5.02
C ALA A 290 -8.02 2.24 6.13
N PRO A 291 -9.22 2.83 6.03
CA PRO A 291 -9.76 3.66 7.11
C PRO A 291 -9.95 2.90 8.44
N VAL A 292 -10.33 1.62 8.39
CA VAL A 292 -10.53 0.81 9.61
C VAL A 292 -9.20 0.56 10.32
N LEU A 293 -8.17 0.12 9.60
CA LEU A 293 -6.84 -0.12 10.18
C LEU A 293 -6.24 1.16 10.78
N THR A 294 -6.28 2.27 10.04
CA THR A 294 -5.72 3.52 10.54
C THR A 294 -6.49 4.07 11.73
N ARG A 295 -7.83 3.97 11.73
CA ARG A 295 -8.67 4.40 12.86
C ARG A 295 -8.45 3.56 14.11
N LEU A 296 -8.08 2.28 13.95
CA LEU A 296 -7.79 1.38 15.07
C LEU A 296 -6.36 1.60 15.59
N PHE A 297 -5.35 1.57 14.71
CA PHE A 297 -3.96 1.56 15.14
C PHE A 297 -3.43 2.94 15.51
N THR A 298 -3.85 4.01 14.84
CA THR A 298 -3.38 5.38 15.17
C THR A 298 -3.62 5.76 16.63
N PRO A 299 -4.81 5.59 17.24
CA PRO A 299 -5.01 5.88 18.66
C PRO A 299 -4.21 4.95 19.57
N LEU A 300 -4.08 3.66 19.23
CA LEU A 300 -3.32 2.70 20.03
C LEU A 300 -1.84 3.09 20.10
N PHE A 301 -1.23 3.40 18.94
CA PHE A 301 0.16 3.87 18.91
C PHE A 301 0.33 5.25 19.57
N ALA A 302 -0.61 6.18 19.40
CA ALA A 302 -0.55 7.47 20.07
C ALA A 302 -0.57 7.32 21.59
N VAL A 303 -1.45 6.47 22.14
CA VAL A 303 -1.51 6.17 23.58
C VAL A 303 -0.23 5.48 24.06
N ALA A 304 0.27 4.49 23.30
CA ALA A 304 1.51 3.78 23.63
C ALA A 304 2.72 4.73 23.69
N LEU A 305 2.87 5.62 22.71
CA LEU A 305 3.96 6.60 22.68
C LEU A 305 3.85 7.62 23.80
N LEU A 306 2.66 8.11 24.09
CA LEU A 306 2.43 9.03 25.21
C LEU A 306 2.73 8.35 26.55
N ALA A 307 2.27 7.11 26.75
CA ALA A 307 2.57 6.33 27.95
C ALA A 307 4.07 6.10 28.12
N PHE A 308 4.78 5.79 27.03
CA PHE A 308 6.23 5.65 27.02
C PHE A 308 6.92 6.96 27.43
N LEU A 309 6.54 8.11 26.85
CA LEU A 309 7.11 9.40 27.22
C LEU A 309 6.87 9.75 28.69
N VAL A 310 5.68 9.44 29.23
CA VAL A 310 5.37 9.63 30.66
C VAL A 310 6.27 8.73 31.52
N ALA A 311 6.46 7.46 31.11
CA ALA A 311 7.32 6.52 31.85
C ALA A 311 8.80 7.00 31.86
N VAL A 312 9.33 7.48 30.72
CA VAL A 312 10.68 8.04 30.62
C VAL A 312 10.82 9.27 31.52
N GLY A 313 9.85 10.18 31.49
CA GLY A 313 9.86 11.38 32.35
C GLY A 313 9.74 11.04 33.84
N TRP A 314 9.00 9.98 34.20
CA TRP A 314 8.83 9.56 35.59
C TRP A 314 10.07 8.91 36.19
N ASN A 315 10.76 8.05 35.41
CA ASN A 315 11.94 7.33 35.87
C ASN A 315 13.19 8.20 36.05
N GLY A 316 13.25 9.37 35.37
CA GLY A 316 14.35 10.35 35.54
C GLY A 316 15.74 9.86 35.13
N SER A 317 15.91 8.59 34.76
CA SER A 317 17.19 7.95 34.46
C SER A 317 17.65 8.09 32.99
N GLY A 318 16.87 8.80 32.16
CA GLY A 318 17.11 8.81 30.72
C GLY A 318 16.77 7.47 30.07
N ILE A 319 17.03 7.36 28.80
CA ILE A 319 16.89 6.11 28.06
C ILE A 319 18.29 5.49 27.99
N GLU A 320 18.52 4.39 28.73
CA GLU A 320 19.67 3.52 28.43
C GLU A 320 19.39 2.85 27.10
N VAL A 321 20.06 3.34 26.06
CA VAL A 321 19.81 2.90 24.69
C VAL A 321 20.93 1.97 24.29
N ASP A 322 20.71 0.68 24.40
CA ASP A 322 21.51 -0.35 23.75
C ASP A 322 21.20 -0.39 22.23
N ARG A 323 21.91 -1.23 21.49
CA ARG A 323 21.76 -1.34 20.04
C ARG A 323 20.36 -1.81 19.65
N ASP A 324 19.82 -2.77 20.38
CA ASP A 324 18.53 -3.40 20.06
C ASP A 324 17.39 -2.43 20.30
N THR A 325 17.49 -1.62 21.35
CA THR A 325 16.56 -0.53 21.65
C THR A 325 16.58 0.54 20.55
N LEU A 326 17.74 0.90 19.98
CA LEU A 326 17.82 1.84 18.85
C LEU A 326 17.07 1.30 17.62
N VAL A 327 17.35 0.05 17.24
CA VAL A 327 16.67 -0.59 16.10
C VAL A 327 15.15 -0.63 16.32
N MET A 328 14.69 -0.88 17.54
CA MET A 328 13.26 -0.87 17.88
C MET A 328 12.65 0.53 17.71
N PHE A 329 13.35 1.60 18.09
CA PHE A 329 12.88 2.97 17.90
C PHE A 329 12.85 3.37 16.42
N ASP A 330 13.86 2.99 15.63
CA ASP A 330 13.87 3.22 14.19
C ASP A 330 12.66 2.55 13.52
N LEU A 331 12.38 1.29 13.88
CA LEU A 331 11.20 0.57 13.41
C LEU A 331 9.89 1.26 13.86
N LEU A 332 9.83 1.74 15.10
CA LEU A 332 8.67 2.46 15.62
C LEU A 332 8.39 3.74 14.83
N LEU A 333 9.43 4.53 14.53
CA LEU A 333 9.32 5.73 13.71
C LEU A 333 8.86 5.42 12.28
N ALA A 334 9.38 4.34 11.69
CA ALA A 334 8.94 3.87 10.38
C ALA A 334 7.46 3.45 10.40
N VAL A 335 6.99 2.78 11.45
CA VAL A 335 5.57 2.42 11.64
C VAL A 335 4.70 3.68 11.78
N VAL A 336 5.13 4.66 12.58
CA VAL A 336 4.40 5.94 12.73
C VAL A 336 4.31 6.67 11.40
N LEU A 337 5.40 6.73 10.63
CA LEU A 337 5.39 7.29 9.29
C LEU A 337 4.44 6.52 8.36
N GLY A 338 4.48 5.19 8.39
CA GLY A 338 3.59 4.33 7.62
C GLY A 338 2.12 4.58 7.95
N LEU A 339 1.76 4.65 9.23
CA LEU A 339 0.41 4.97 9.69
C LEU A 339 -0.02 6.37 9.25
N LEU A 340 0.87 7.36 9.34
CA LEU A 340 0.60 8.72 8.89
C LEU A 340 0.32 8.77 7.39
N LEU A 341 1.20 8.20 6.58
CA LEU A 341 1.08 8.16 5.12
C LEU A 341 -0.18 7.43 4.67
N TYR A 342 -0.43 6.25 5.26
CA TYR A 342 -1.59 5.43 4.91
C TYR A 342 -2.91 6.10 5.32
N SER A 343 -2.94 6.70 6.51
CA SER A 343 -4.09 7.48 6.98
C SER A 343 -4.39 8.67 6.07
N MET A 344 -3.35 9.38 5.61
CA MET A 344 -3.51 10.49 4.68
C MET A 344 -4.03 10.03 3.31
N SER A 345 -3.55 8.89 2.83
CA SER A 345 -3.98 8.32 1.55
C SER A 345 -5.44 7.85 1.54
N ALA A 346 -5.95 7.45 2.71
CA ALA A 346 -7.32 6.98 2.91
C ALA A 346 -8.32 8.09 3.25
N ARG A 347 -7.84 9.32 3.49
CA ARG A 347 -8.70 10.45 3.86
C ARG A 347 -9.35 11.07 2.62
N ASP A 348 -10.64 11.40 2.74
CA ASP A 348 -11.28 12.31 1.80
C ASP A 348 -10.69 13.73 1.96
N PRO A 349 -10.08 14.32 0.93
CA PRO A 349 -9.48 15.66 0.98
C PRO A 349 -10.48 16.76 1.33
N LEU A 350 -11.79 16.57 1.08
CA LEU A 350 -12.85 17.51 1.34
C LEU A 350 -13.52 17.31 2.71
N ALA A 351 -13.22 16.19 3.39
CA ALA A 351 -13.80 15.91 4.69
C ALA A 351 -13.44 17.00 5.72
N PRO A 352 -14.41 17.41 6.56
CA PRO A 352 -14.15 18.35 7.64
C PRO A 352 -13.16 17.76 8.65
N ARG A 353 -12.55 18.62 9.45
CA ARG A 353 -11.64 18.20 10.52
C ARG A 353 -12.40 17.46 11.60
N GLY A 354 -11.80 16.38 12.06
CA GLY A 354 -12.35 15.52 13.10
C GLY A 354 -11.37 15.26 14.24
N THR A 355 -11.85 14.57 15.27
CA THR A 355 -11.03 14.13 16.43
C THR A 355 -9.82 13.32 16.00
N PHE A 356 -9.93 12.60 14.89
CA PHE A 356 -8.86 11.78 14.33
C PHE A 356 -7.63 12.61 13.90
N ASP A 357 -7.83 13.84 13.41
CA ASP A 357 -6.73 14.73 13.03
C ASP A 357 -5.90 15.20 14.25
N PHE A 358 -6.55 15.36 15.41
CA PHE A 358 -5.85 15.65 16.66
C PHE A 358 -5.06 14.45 17.17
N LEU A 359 -5.60 13.22 17.01
CA LEU A 359 -4.90 11.99 17.34
C LEU A 359 -3.66 11.79 16.45
N GLN A 360 -3.76 12.07 15.16
CA GLN A 360 -2.61 12.05 14.26
C GLN A 360 -1.56 13.08 14.66
N LEU A 361 -1.97 14.29 15.00
CA LEU A 361 -1.03 15.31 15.49
C LEU A 361 -0.34 14.87 16.78
N ALA A 362 -1.08 14.28 17.73
CA ALA A 362 -0.52 13.73 18.96
C ALA A 362 0.47 12.60 18.68
N LEU A 363 0.13 11.67 17.79
CA LEU A 363 1.00 10.58 17.36
C LEU A 363 2.32 11.12 16.80
N VAL A 364 2.27 12.04 15.83
CA VAL A 364 3.46 12.61 15.20
C VAL A 364 4.29 13.44 16.19
N ALA A 365 3.64 14.22 17.04
CA ALA A 365 4.34 15.01 18.05
C ALA A 365 5.06 14.12 19.07
N SER A 366 4.43 13.03 19.54
CA SER A 366 5.06 12.06 20.44
C SER A 366 6.25 11.36 19.78
N ALA A 367 6.09 10.95 18.51
CA ALA A 367 7.18 10.35 17.73
C ALA A 367 8.37 11.31 17.58
N LEU A 368 8.13 12.60 17.31
CA LEU A 368 9.18 13.61 17.19
C LEU A 368 9.97 13.79 18.51
N ILE A 369 9.29 13.76 19.65
CA ILE A 369 9.97 13.88 20.95
C ILE A 369 10.87 12.65 21.16
N ILE A 370 10.37 11.46 20.84
CA ILE A 370 11.15 10.21 20.96
C ILE A 370 12.35 10.25 20.01
N ASP A 371 12.16 10.61 18.75
CA ASP A 371 13.20 10.72 17.74
C ASP A 371 14.30 11.72 18.18
N ALA A 372 13.93 12.88 18.71
CA ALA A 372 14.86 13.85 19.24
C ALA A 372 15.70 13.29 20.42
N LEU A 373 15.09 12.49 21.31
CA LEU A 373 15.79 11.82 22.40
C LEU A 373 16.76 10.75 21.87
N VAL A 374 16.32 9.95 20.90
CA VAL A 374 17.13 8.93 20.24
C VAL A 374 18.32 9.56 19.53
N LEU A 375 18.13 10.62 18.76
CA LEU A 375 19.19 11.37 18.08
C LEU A 375 20.20 11.96 19.07
N TYR A 376 19.73 12.52 20.19
CA TYR A 376 20.62 13.03 21.24
C TYR A 376 21.52 11.92 21.79
N THR A 377 20.93 10.76 22.14
CA THR A 377 21.69 9.62 22.67
C THR A 377 22.66 9.05 21.63
N MET A 378 22.23 8.96 20.38
CA MET A 378 23.03 8.45 19.27
C MET A 378 24.24 9.33 18.96
N THR A 379 24.05 10.66 18.95
CA THR A 379 25.17 11.59 18.75
C THR A 379 26.18 11.51 19.88
N GLY A 380 25.75 11.32 21.14
CA GLY A 380 26.63 11.07 22.27
C GLY A 380 27.46 9.79 22.08
N ARG A 381 26.86 8.70 21.69
CA ARG A 381 27.56 7.43 21.42
C ARG A 381 28.56 7.53 20.26
N ILE A 382 28.20 8.22 19.18
CA ILE A 382 29.15 8.43 18.07
C ILE A 382 30.35 9.25 18.51
N ALA A 383 30.15 10.26 19.37
CA ALA A 383 31.22 11.05 19.89
C ALA A 383 32.18 10.22 20.81
N GLU A 384 31.66 9.24 21.54
CA GLU A 384 32.42 8.41 22.47
C GLU A 384 33.10 7.20 21.78
N TYR A 385 32.37 6.49 20.90
CA TYR A 385 32.81 5.21 20.30
C TYR A 385 33.23 5.32 18.85
N GLY A 386 33.07 6.49 18.24
CA GLY A 386 33.41 6.73 16.83
C GLY A 386 32.28 6.35 15.83
N THR A 387 32.59 6.56 14.54
CA THR A 387 31.64 6.32 13.44
C THR A 387 31.74 4.88 12.93
N THR A 388 30.61 4.22 12.84
CA THR A 388 30.45 2.89 12.19
C THR A 388 29.42 2.99 11.06
N PRO A 389 29.43 2.08 10.08
CA PRO A 389 28.42 2.06 9.01
C PRO A 389 26.99 2.10 9.56
N ASN A 390 26.68 1.25 10.53
CA ASN A 390 25.36 1.19 11.16
C ASN A 390 24.96 2.51 11.84
N ASN A 391 25.90 3.12 12.60
CA ASN A 391 25.59 4.37 13.30
C ASN A 391 25.32 5.52 12.32
N VAL A 392 26.06 5.58 11.21
CA VAL A 392 25.85 6.60 10.17
C VAL A 392 24.57 6.37 9.41
N ALA A 393 24.25 5.11 9.07
CA ALA A 393 23.00 4.76 8.41
C ALA A 393 21.80 5.14 9.27
N ALA A 394 21.77 4.71 10.53
CA ALA A 394 20.69 4.99 11.46
C ALA A 394 20.58 6.50 11.78
N LEU A 395 21.69 7.20 12.00
CA LEU A 395 21.67 8.66 12.22
C LEU A 395 21.05 9.39 11.03
N GLY A 396 21.44 9.03 9.82
CA GLY A 396 20.89 9.66 8.61
C GLY A 396 19.44 9.32 8.38
N GLU A 397 19.01 8.08 8.64
CA GLU A 397 17.63 7.66 8.59
C GLU A 397 16.77 8.48 9.57
N ASN A 398 17.19 8.59 10.82
CA ASN A 398 16.50 9.39 11.84
C ASN A 398 16.44 10.87 11.45
N ILE A 399 17.50 11.45 10.89
CA ILE A 399 17.45 12.84 10.40
C ILE A 399 16.44 12.99 9.26
N VAL A 400 16.41 12.06 8.32
CA VAL A 400 15.45 12.07 7.20
C VAL A 400 14.01 11.95 7.72
N LEU A 401 13.76 11.07 8.69
CA LEU A 401 12.46 10.90 9.33
C LEU A 401 12.07 12.13 10.14
N LEU A 402 13.00 12.66 10.96
CA LEU A 402 12.78 13.86 11.78
C LEU A 402 12.33 15.06 10.94
N VAL A 403 13.02 15.33 9.84
CA VAL A 403 12.68 16.46 8.96
C VAL A 403 11.28 16.28 8.36
N ASN A 404 10.94 15.07 7.90
CA ASN A 404 9.61 14.80 7.38
C ASN A 404 8.54 14.96 8.47
N LEU A 405 8.72 14.31 9.61
CA LEU A 405 7.74 14.31 10.72
C LEU A 405 7.57 15.71 11.31
N ALA A 406 8.66 16.48 11.49
CA ALA A 406 8.61 17.83 12.02
C ALA A 406 7.81 18.77 11.11
N TRP A 407 8.07 18.71 9.80
CA TRP A 407 7.31 19.51 8.85
C TRP A 407 5.86 19.06 8.73
N SER A 408 5.62 17.76 8.82
CA SER A 408 4.27 17.19 8.83
C SER A 408 3.48 17.61 10.07
N ALA A 409 4.10 17.61 11.25
CA ALA A 409 3.49 18.11 12.48
C ALA A 409 3.10 19.59 12.36
N TRP A 410 3.99 20.42 11.79
CA TRP A 410 3.70 21.83 11.57
C TRP A 410 2.58 22.06 10.56
N LEU A 411 2.53 21.28 9.48
CA LEU A 411 1.44 21.34 8.51
C LEU A 411 0.12 20.85 9.10
N LEU A 412 0.13 19.73 9.84
CA LEU A 412 -1.03 19.21 10.55
C LEU A 412 -1.56 20.19 11.59
N LEU A 413 -0.67 20.82 12.37
CA LEU A 413 -1.05 21.87 13.31
C LEU A 413 -1.71 23.07 12.60
N GLY A 414 -1.18 23.46 11.44
CA GLY A 414 -1.77 24.49 10.59
C GLY A 414 -3.13 24.08 10.05
N PHE A 415 -3.29 22.81 9.66
CA PHE A 415 -4.56 22.25 9.22
C PHE A 415 -5.56 22.21 10.36
N VAL A 416 -5.24 21.68 11.52
CA VAL A 416 -6.09 21.64 12.72
C VAL A 416 -6.51 23.05 13.16
N ARG A 417 -5.62 24.03 13.09
CA ARG A 417 -5.91 25.46 13.41
C ARG A 417 -6.64 26.25 12.30
N ARG A 418 -7.13 25.60 11.26
CA ARG A 418 -7.82 26.22 10.11
C ARG A 418 -7.00 27.21 9.29
N ARG A 419 -5.70 27.14 9.32
CA ARG A 419 -4.81 28.03 8.58
C ARG A 419 -4.31 27.44 7.26
N ARG A 420 -4.49 26.13 7.04
CA ARG A 420 -3.98 25.40 5.86
C ARG A 420 -4.98 24.38 5.36
N ALA A 421 -4.96 24.13 4.04
CA ALA A 421 -5.73 23.07 3.41
C ALA A 421 -4.99 21.72 3.55
N PHE A 422 -5.74 20.63 3.59
CA PHE A 422 -5.19 19.27 3.66
C PHE A 422 -4.27 18.93 2.48
N ALA A 423 -4.61 19.40 1.28
CA ALA A 423 -3.81 19.22 0.07
C ALA A 423 -2.33 19.67 0.17
N VAL A 424 -2.01 20.57 1.11
CA VAL A 424 -0.61 21.00 1.35
C VAL A 424 0.17 19.88 2.03
N ILE A 425 -0.46 19.15 2.95
CA ILE A 425 0.15 18.03 3.66
C ILE A 425 0.38 16.87 2.68
N GLU A 426 -0.63 16.53 1.89
CA GLU A 426 -0.56 15.51 0.85
C GLU A 426 0.58 15.78 -0.15
N ARG A 427 0.68 17.04 -0.61
CA ARG A 427 1.74 17.46 -1.52
C ARG A 427 3.13 17.34 -0.89
N TRP A 428 3.26 17.69 0.38
CA TRP A 428 4.53 17.54 1.12
C TRP A 428 4.95 16.08 1.18
N GLN A 429 4.08 15.18 1.62
CA GLN A 429 4.40 13.77 1.76
C GLN A 429 4.80 13.13 0.44
N THR A 430 4.05 13.43 -0.62
CA THR A 430 4.37 12.90 -1.94
C THR A 430 5.64 13.50 -2.55
N ALA A 431 5.97 14.76 -2.23
CA ALA A 431 7.20 15.41 -2.67
C ALA A 431 8.44 14.89 -1.90
N TYR A 432 8.25 14.31 -0.71
CA TYR A 432 9.35 13.81 0.10
C TYR A 432 9.80 12.38 -0.25
N LEU A 433 9.01 11.61 -1.00
CA LEU A 433 9.34 10.25 -1.44
C LEU A 433 10.74 10.13 -2.10
N PRO A 434 11.18 11.05 -2.98
CA PRO A 434 12.52 11.01 -3.54
C PRO A 434 13.63 11.15 -2.49
N VAL A 435 13.40 11.84 -1.37
CA VAL A 435 14.40 11.99 -0.29
C VAL A 435 14.65 10.63 0.36
N TYR A 436 13.59 9.87 0.64
CA TYR A 436 13.74 8.50 1.12
C TYR A 436 14.48 7.62 0.11
N ALA A 437 14.13 7.71 -1.16
CA ALA A 437 14.83 6.95 -2.20
C ALA A 437 16.33 7.27 -2.23
N VAL A 438 16.69 8.55 -2.23
CA VAL A 438 18.10 8.98 -2.25
C VAL A 438 18.84 8.44 -1.03
N TRP A 439 18.24 8.50 0.17
CA TRP A 439 18.87 7.99 1.38
C TRP A 439 19.08 6.47 1.32
N MET A 440 18.05 5.69 0.97
CA MET A 440 18.15 4.24 0.85
C MET A 440 19.23 3.81 -0.16
N TRP A 441 19.28 4.47 -1.31
CA TRP A 441 20.34 4.24 -2.31
C TRP A 441 21.73 4.68 -1.82
N ALA A 442 21.82 5.76 -1.05
CA ALA A 442 23.10 6.19 -0.47
C ALA A 442 23.65 5.17 0.51
N VAL A 443 22.80 4.58 1.36
CA VAL A 443 23.21 3.52 2.28
C VAL A 443 23.74 2.30 1.54
N VAL A 444 23.06 1.85 0.49
CA VAL A 444 23.44 0.65 -0.28
C VAL A 444 24.71 0.87 -1.12
N LEU A 445 24.86 2.06 -1.74
CA LEU A 445 25.90 2.29 -2.72
C LEU A 445 27.12 3.04 -2.17
N LEU A 446 26.94 3.93 -1.19
CA LEU A 446 28.01 4.82 -0.72
C LEU A 446 28.63 4.39 0.60
N LEU A 447 27.86 3.85 1.54
CA LEU A 447 28.39 3.48 2.84
C LEU A 447 29.41 2.33 2.75
N PRO A 448 29.20 1.23 1.99
CA PRO A 448 30.20 0.16 1.93
C PRO A 448 31.59 0.65 1.51
N PRO A 449 31.79 1.40 0.42
CA PRO A 449 33.12 1.88 0.05
C PRO A 449 33.66 2.95 1.01
N ILE A 450 32.81 3.82 1.60
CA ILE A 450 33.26 4.84 2.57
C ILE A 450 33.84 4.19 3.82
N PHE A 451 33.28 3.08 4.25
CA PHE A 451 33.72 2.36 5.46
C PHE A 451 34.64 1.16 5.14
N HIS A 452 35.21 1.11 3.94
CA HIS A 452 36.14 0.05 3.52
C HIS A 452 35.53 -1.34 3.68
N TYR A 453 34.24 -1.49 3.34
CA TYR A 453 33.49 -2.76 3.30
C TYR A 453 33.37 -3.50 4.65
N ARG A 454 33.43 -2.74 5.77
CA ARG A 454 33.29 -3.28 7.14
C ARG A 454 31.84 -3.65 7.48
#